data_4df7d57b6e4222628ee339b7f7eb09f8
#
_entry.id   4df7d57b6e4222628ee339b7f7eb09f8
#
_cell.length_a   1.000
_cell.length_b   1.000
_cell.length_c   1.000
_cell.angle_alpha   90.00
_cell.angle_beta   90.00
_cell.angle_gamma   90.00
#
_symmetry.space_group_name_H-M   'P 1'
#
loop_
_entity.id
_entity.type
_entity.pdbx_description
1 polymer ?
#
loop_
_entity_poly.entity_id
_entity_poly.type
_entity_poly.pdbx_seq_one_letter_code
_entity_poly.pdbx_strand_id
1 'polypeptide(L)'
;MKDKDQVSELLRPAANWELQSMIDKIAVHKLPIEVIGHGSLRGMGRPPQPGVVISTASLRGVTLYEPSELVMSARAGTPLLEVEAELAANGQMLSFEPMDLGPATGGPAGAQTIGGVFATNLSGSRRIAAGAARDQLLGAVAVNGRAELFKSGGRVMKNVTGYDVARGLTGSWGTLAVMTEVTFKVMPLPESVVTLLYTGLPDDLAVELLT
;
A
#
# COMPACT_ATOMS: atom_id res chain seq x y z
N MET A 1 -7.61 -15.08 -34.63
CA MET A 1 -6.45 -15.50 -33.86
C MET A 1 -5.67 -14.23 -33.54
N LYS A 2 -5.99 -13.54 -32.42
CA LYS A 2 -5.28 -12.31 -32.02
C LYS A 2 -3.98 -12.73 -31.32
N ASP A 3 -2.90 -12.10 -31.73
CA ASP A 3 -1.53 -12.30 -31.21
C ASP A 3 -1.53 -12.38 -29.68
N LYS A 4 -1.02 -13.51 -29.16
CA LYS A 4 -0.90 -13.80 -27.72
C LYS A 4 0.32 -13.15 -27.06
N ASP A 5 1.08 -12.34 -27.80
CA ASP A 5 2.38 -11.77 -27.35
C ASP A 5 2.39 -10.25 -27.30
N GLN A 6 1.24 -9.60 -27.09
CA GLN A 6 1.26 -8.16 -26.85
C GLN A 6 1.79 -7.90 -25.45
N VAL A 7 3.11 -7.69 -25.36
CA VAL A 7 3.77 -7.21 -24.13
C VAL A 7 3.11 -5.87 -23.75
N SER A 8 2.45 -5.85 -22.61
CA SER A 8 1.83 -4.61 -22.10
C SER A 8 2.91 -3.55 -21.91
N GLU A 9 2.69 -2.34 -22.41
CA GLU A 9 3.60 -1.23 -22.22
C GLU A 9 3.74 -0.92 -20.73
N LEU A 10 4.98 -0.82 -20.23
CA LEU A 10 5.28 -0.49 -18.84
C LEU A 10 5.66 0.99 -18.73
N LEU A 11 4.80 1.78 -18.11
CA LEU A 11 4.99 3.20 -17.84
C LEU A 11 5.46 3.43 -16.41
N ARG A 12 6.39 4.37 -16.20
CA ARG A 12 6.98 4.69 -14.90
C ARG A 12 7.00 6.19 -14.64
N PRO A 13 5.88 6.80 -14.24
CA PRO A 13 5.84 8.22 -13.91
C PRO A 13 6.73 8.52 -12.69
N ALA A 14 7.51 9.59 -12.76
CA ALA A 14 8.31 10.11 -11.64
C ALA A 14 7.63 11.30 -10.93
N ALA A 15 6.56 11.85 -11.51
CA ALA A 15 5.82 12.97 -10.97
C ALA A 15 4.30 12.80 -11.20
N ASN A 16 3.49 13.49 -10.39
CA ASN A 16 2.04 13.44 -10.50
C ASN A 16 1.53 13.90 -11.87
N TRP A 17 2.12 14.96 -12.44
CA TRP A 17 1.72 15.48 -13.74
C TRP A 17 2.02 14.50 -14.88
N GLU A 18 3.10 13.72 -14.78
CA GLU A 18 3.38 12.64 -15.76
C GLU A 18 2.32 11.56 -15.69
N LEU A 19 1.97 11.12 -14.47
CA LEU A 19 0.90 10.15 -14.26
C LEU A 19 -0.43 10.64 -14.81
N GLN A 20 -0.79 11.90 -14.55
CA GLN A 20 -2.00 12.51 -15.13
C GLN A 20 -1.98 12.48 -16.67
N SER A 21 -0.87 12.90 -17.28
CA SER A 21 -0.73 12.87 -18.74
C SER A 21 -0.80 11.46 -19.32
N MET A 22 -0.23 10.47 -18.63
CA MET A 22 -0.31 9.07 -19.05
C MET A 22 -1.73 8.54 -18.97
N ILE A 23 -2.44 8.74 -17.84
CA ILE A 23 -3.82 8.29 -17.66
C ILE A 23 -4.75 8.96 -18.68
N ASP A 24 -4.59 10.25 -18.92
CA ASP A 24 -5.41 10.99 -19.91
C ASP A 24 -5.28 10.37 -21.32
N LYS A 25 -4.05 10.12 -21.77
CA LYS A 25 -3.79 9.47 -23.06
C LYS A 25 -4.38 8.06 -23.15
N ILE A 26 -4.24 7.26 -22.09
CA ILE A 26 -4.75 5.88 -22.03
C ILE A 26 -6.28 5.89 -22.03
N ALA A 27 -6.91 6.83 -21.32
CA ALA A 27 -8.36 6.96 -21.23
C ALA A 27 -9.04 7.23 -22.59
N VAL A 28 -8.38 8.02 -23.47
CA VAL A 28 -8.84 8.24 -24.85
C VAL A 28 -9.01 6.93 -25.62
N HIS A 29 -8.07 5.98 -25.41
CA HIS A 29 -8.09 4.68 -26.09
C HIS A 29 -8.88 3.60 -25.32
N LYS A 30 -9.42 3.92 -24.13
CA LYS A 30 -10.17 3.01 -23.25
C LYS A 30 -9.40 1.71 -22.96
N LEU A 31 -8.07 1.79 -22.83
CA LEU A 31 -7.25 0.63 -22.52
C LEU A 31 -7.33 0.30 -21.02
N PRO A 32 -7.44 -0.98 -20.65
CA PRO A 32 -7.37 -1.39 -19.26
C PRO A 32 -5.97 -1.16 -18.70
N ILE A 33 -5.90 -0.61 -17.48
CA ILE A 33 -4.65 -0.30 -16.78
C ILE A 33 -4.47 -1.27 -15.62
N GLU A 34 -3.27 -1.86 -15.49
CA GLU A 34 -2.80 -2.48 -14.27
C GLU A 34 -1.90 -1.50 -13.53
N VAL A 35 -2.15 -1.31 -12.21
CA VAL A 35 -1.30 -0.46 -11.36
C VAL A 35 -0.46 -1.34 -10.45
N ILE A 36 0.86 -1.15 -10.47
CA ILE A 36 1.80 -1.88 -9.62
C ILE A 36 2.76 -0.93 -8.89
N GLY A 37 3.32 -1.38 -7.76
CA GLY A 37 4.56 -0.85 -7.20
C GLY A 37 5.74 -1.53 -7.90
N HIS A 38 6.41 -2.45 -7.20
CA HIS A 38 7.42 -3.34 -7.77
C HIS A 38 6.86 -4.68 -8.27
N GLY A 39 5.54 -4.89 -8.19
CA GLY A 39 4.89 -6.08 -8.71
C GLY A 39 4.96 -7.33 -7.82
N SER A 40 5.28 -7.19 -6.53
CA SER A 40 5.41 -8.33 -5.58
C SER A 40 4.14 -9.15 -5.41
N LEU A 41 2.96 -8.59 -5.72
CA LEU A 41 1.67 -9.24 -5.54
C LEU A 41 1.00 -9.66 -6.87
N ARG A 42 1.70 -9.57 -8.01
CA ARG A 42 1.13 -9.92 -9.32
C ARG A 42 0.70 -11.38 -9.45
N GLY A 43 1.31 -12.28 -8.67
CA GLY A 43 0.91 -13.69 -8.59
C GLY A 43 -0.37 -13.94 -7.78
N MET A 44 -0.95 -12.92 -7.17
CA MET A 44 -2.14 -13.05 -6.33
C MET A 44 -3.42 -12.96 -7.17
N GLY A 45 -4.25 -14.00 -7.11
CA GLY A 45 -5.50 -14.04 -7.86
C GLY A 45 -5.34 -14.46 -9.33
N ARG A 46 -6.25 -14.00 -10.17
CA ARG A 46 -6.21 -14.30 -11.61
C ARG A 46 -5.23 -13.38 -12.32
N PRO A 47 -4.43 -13.86 -13.27
CA PRO A 47 -3.55 -13.01 -14.07
C PRO A 47 -4.35 -11.90 -14.76
N PRO A 48 -3.98 -10.62 -14.59
CA PRO A 48 -4.63 -9.53 -15.29
C PRO A 48 -4.27 -9.57 -16.79
N GLN A 49 -5.14 -8.98 -17.62
CA GLN A 49 -4.89 -8.78 -19.05
C GLN A 49 -4.88 -7.27 -19.34
N PRO A 50 -3.87 -6.53 -18.89
CA PRO A 50 -3.82 -5.08 -19.06
C PRO A 50 -3.42 -4.73 -20.50
N GLY A 51 -3.97 -3.62 -20.99
CA GLY A 51 -3.42 -2.96 -22.18
C GLY A 51 -2.14 -2.19 -21.86
N VAL A 52 -2.05 -1.64 -20.63
CA VAL A 52 -0.91 -0.86 -20.14
C VAL A 52 -0.67 -1.18 -18.66
N VAL A 53 0.58 -1.23 -18.26
CA VAL A 53 1.00 -1.35 -16.84
C VAL A 53 1.61 -0.03 -16.39
N ILE A 54 1.09 0.55 -15.29
CA ILE A 54 1.65 1.74 -14.65
C ILE A 54 2.35 1.29 -13.37
N SER A 55 3.66 1.53 -13.27
CA SER A 55 4.43 1.28 -12.05
C SER A 55 4.68 2.58 -11.30
N THR A 56 4.29 2.62 -10.02
CA THR A 56 4.55 3.73 -9.11
C THR A 56 5.97 3.72 -8.54
N ALA A 57 6.82 2.77 -8.90
CA ALA A 57 8.16 2.57 -8.33
C ALA A 57 9.07 3.82 -8.37
N SER A 58 8.89 4.69 -9.37
CA SER A 58 9.65 5.96 -9.48
C SER A 58 9.10 7.08 -8.58
N LEU A 59 7.89 6.93 -8.04
CA LEU A 59 7.32 7.84 -7.04
C LEU A 59 7.81 7.42 -5.64
N ARG A 60 9.06 7.78 -5.30
CA ARG A 60 9.77 7.27 -4.13
C ARG A 60 10.23 8.38 -3.20
N GLY A 61 10.36 8.06 -1.91
CA GLY A 61 10.92 8.88 -0.84
C GLY A 61 9.89 9.25 0.23
N VAL A 62 10.39 9.45 1.44
CA VAL A 62 9.64 10.03 2.55
C VAL A 62 9.50 11.53 2.29
N THR A 63 8.27 12.04 2.28
CA THR A 63 7.98 13.47 2.00
C THR A 63 7.76 14.28 3.28
N LEU A 64 7.42 13.60 4.36
CA LEU A 64 7.29 14.15 5.69
C LEU A 64 7.52 13.06 6.73
N TYR A 65 8.22 13.38 7.81
CA TYR A 65 8.24 12.56 8.98
C TYR A 65 8.34 13.43 10.24
N GLU A 66 7.33 13.33 11.08
CA GLU A 66 7.25 14.02 12.36
C GLU A 66 7.15 12.97 13.48
N PRO A 67 8.29 12.48 14.00
CA PRO A 67 8.30 11.42 15.02
C PRO A 67 7.50 11.78 16.28
N SER A 68 7.54 13.03 16.71
CA SER A 68 6.81 13.50 17.90
C SER A 68 5.28 13.49 17.72
N GLU A 69 4.80 13.58 16.47
CA GLU A 69 3.38 13.54 16.14
C GLU A 69 2.91 12.15 15.71
N LEU A 70 3.84 11.19 15.60
CA LEU A 70 3.57 9.83 15.15
C LEU A 70 2.95 9.79 13.75
N VAL A 71 3.43 10.64 12.83
CA VAL A 71 2.91 10.77 11.47
C VAL A 71 4.04 10.73 10.46
N MET A 72 3.86 9.94 9.42
CA MET A 72 4.75 9.89 8.25
C MET A 72 3.94 10.03 6.96
N SER A 73 4.52 10.71 5.98
CA SER A 73 4.05 10.74 4.59
C SER A 73 5.15 10.22 3.68
N ALA A 74 4.79 9.32 2.78
CA ALA A 74 5.73 8.76 1.82
C ALA A 74 5.06 8.62 0.43
N ARG A 75 5.87 8.76 -0.62
CA ARG A 75 5.42 8.49 -1.98
C ARG A 75 5.13 7.00 -2.15
N ALA A 76 4.11 6.68 -2.93
CA ALA A 76 3.55 5.33 -3.03
C ALA A 76 4.55 4.25 -3.47
N GLY A 77 5.54 4.60 -4.29
CA GLY A 77 6.59 3.69 -4.75
C GLY A 77 7.75 3.48 -3.76
N THR A 78 7.72 4.13 -2.59
CA THR A 78 8.77 3.94 -1.58
C THR A 78 8.78 2.49 -1.11
N PRO A 79 9.93 1.78 -1.16
CA PRO A 79 10.05 0.45 -0.61
C PRO A 79 9.62 0.40 0.86
N LEU A 80 8.85 -0.62 1.22
CA LEU A 80 8.41 -0.80 2.61
C LEU A 80 9.59 -0.89 3.57
N LEU A 81 10.65 -1.61 3.20
CA LEU A 81 11.86 -1.74 4.01
C LEU A 81 12.53 -0.39 4.34
N GLU A 82 12.46 0.61 3.44
CA GLU A 82 13.00 1.94 3.72
C GLU A 82 12.14 2.68 4.74
N VAL A 83 10.82 2.56 4.63
CA VAL A 83 9.88 3.13 5.60
C VAL A 83 10.12 2.50 6.98
N GLU A 84 10.24 1.18 7.06
CA GLU A 84 10.48 0.46 8.31
C GLU A 84 11.84 0.80 8.92
N ALA A 85 12.88 0.93 8.10
CA ALA A 85 14.22 1.33 8.57
C ALA A 85 14.22 2.76 9.16
N GLU A 86 13.55 3.70 8.50
CA GLU A 86 13.41 5.08 8.99
C GLU A 86 12.63 5.14 10.31
N LEU A 87 11.54 4.38 10.41
CA LEU A 87 10.75 4.27 11.63
C LEU A 87 11.56 3.65 12.78
N ALA A 88 12.25 2.53 12.51
CA ALA A 88 13.06 1.83 13.50
C ALA A 88 14.19 2.71 14.04
N ALA A 89 14.83 3.54 13.21
CA ALA A 89 15.85 4.50 13.63
C ALA A 89 15.31 5.53 14.64
N ASN A 90 14.01 5.75 14.67
CA ASN A 90 13.31 6.64 15.60
C ASN A 90 12.51 5.90 16.69
N GLY A 91 12.75 4.61 16.89
CA GLY A 91 12.03 3.80 17.87
C GLY A 91 10.53 3.64 17.57
N GLN A 92 10.16 3.63 16.30
CA GLN A 92 8.77 3.55 15.84
C GLN A 92 8.54 2.39 14.87
N MET A 93 7.27 2.05 14.62
CA MET A 93 6.88 0.94 13.77
C MET A 93 5.51 1.16 13.11
N LEU A 94 5.23 0.37 12.06
CA LEU A 94 3.90 0.17 11.51
C LEU A 94 3.15 -0.84 12.39
N SER A 95 2.15 -0.37 13.14
CA SER A 95 1.46 -1.19 14.15
C SER A 95 0.69 -2.38 13.58
N PHE A 96 0.27 -2.31 12.31
CA PHE A 96 -0.49 -3.36 11.62
C PHE A 96 0.38 -4.44 10.98
N GLU A 97 1.71 -4.34 11.09
CA GLU A 97 2.71 -5.33 10.64
C GLU A 97 2.41 -5.87 9.24
N PRO A 98 2.66 -5.10 8.17
CA PRO A 98 2.39 -5.55 6.81
C PRO A 98 3.15 -6.83 6.48
N MET A 99 2.43 -7.86 6.01
CA MET A 99 3.02 -9.15 5.65
C MET A 99 3.72 -9.07 4.29
N ASP A 100 4.90 -9.66 4.17
CA ASP A 100 5.54 -9.89 2.87
C ASP A 100 4.98 -11.16 2.21
N LEU A 101 4.02 -10.98 1.33
CA LEU A 101 3.43 -12.06 0.55
C LEU A 101 4.17 -12.35 -0.76
N GLY A 102 5.21 -11.59 -1.10
CA GLY A 102 5.99 -11.79 -2.32
C GLY A 102 6.42 -13.25 -2.50
N PRO A 103 7.12 -13.85 -1.53
CA PRO A 103 7.57 -15.25 -1.64
C PRO A 103 6.42 -16.26 -1.79
N ALA A 104 5.29 -16.02 -1.12
CA ALA A 104 4.12 -16.90 -1.19
C ALA A 104 3.37 -16.80 -2.52
N THR A 105 3.52 -15.69 -3.25
CA THR A 105 2.85 -15.43 -4.53
C THR A 105 3.77 -15.56 -5.74
N GLY A 106 5.01 -16.06 -5.53
CA GLY A 106 6.02 -16.20 -6.58
C GLY A 106 6.75 -14.90 -6.94
N GLY A 107 6.57 -13.86 -6.15
CA GLY A 107 7.29 -12.60 -6.28
C GLY A 107 8.57 -12.56 -5.41
N PRO A 108 9.42 -11.54 -5.61
CA PRO A 108 10.61 -11.37 -4.80
C PRO A 108 10.27 -10.93 -3.36
N ALA A 109 11.08 -11.41 -2.38
CA ALA A 109 11.00 -10.96 -1.00
C ALA A 109 11.40 -9.48 -0.87
N GLY A 110 10.78 -8.75 0.05
CA GLY A 110 11.10 -7.36 0.36
C GLY A 110 10.77 -6.36 -0.75
N ALA A 111 10.07 -6.78 -1.81
CA ALA A 111 9.75 -5.91 -2.95
C ALA A 111 8.46 -5.10 -2.76
N GLN A 112 7.86 -5.10 -1.59
CA GLN A 112 6.66 -4.32 -1.32
C GLN A 112 6.94 -2.82 -1.33
N THR A 113 5.95 -2.04 -1.76
CA THR A 113 5.95 -0.58 -1.63
C THR A 113 4.88 -0.15 -0.65
N ILE A 114 5.08 1.00 0.02
CA ILE A 114 4.08 1.50 0.98
C ILE A 114 2.73 1.76 0.32
N GLY A 115 2.71 2.24 -0.92
CA GLY A 115 1.47 2.41 -1.69
C GLY A 115 0.79 1.06 -1.98
N GLY A 116 1.55 0.00 -2.27
CA GLY A 116 1.03 -1.35 -2.47
C GLY A 116 0.39 -1.91 -1.19
N VAL A 117 1.00 -1.69 -0.03
CA VAL A 117 0.47 -2.09 1.28
C VAL A 117 -0.88 -1.45 1.55
N PHE A 118 -1.00 -0.13 1.36
CA PHE A 118 -2.29 0.56 1.55
C PHE A 118 -3.28 0.21 0.45
N ALA A 119 -2.87 0.14 -0.81
CA ALA A 119 -3.77 -0.22 -1.91
C ALA A 119 -4.42 -1.59 -1.73
N THR A 120 -3.74 -2.54 -1.11
CA THR A 120 -4.24 -3.90 -0.85
C THR A 120 -4.81 -4.08 0.55
N ASN A 121 -4.60 -3.13 1.46
CA ASN A 121 -4.94 -3.22 2.88
C ASN A 121 -4.28 -4.41 3.58
N LEU A 122 -3.06 -4.77 3.16
CA LEU A 122 -2.30 -5.87 3.74
C LEU A 122 -1.89 -5.55 5.17
N SER A 123 -2.24 -6.46 6.05
CA SER A 123 -2.01 -6.31 7.49
C SER A 123 -1.71 -7.69 8.09
N GLY A 124 -0.78 -7.74 9.03
CA GLY A 124 -0.41 -8.95 9.74
C GLY A 124 -1.41 -9.33 10.84
N SER A 125 -1.02 -10.31 11.67
CA SER A 125 -1.85 -10.85 12.74
C SER A 125 -2.24 -9.81 13.80
N ARG A 126 -1.40 -8.80 14.03
CA ARG A 126 -1.70 -7.71 14.98
C ARG A 126 -2.87 -6.82 14.58
N ARG A 127 -3.42 -6.98 13.37
CA ARG A 127 -4.59 -6.20 12.93
C ARG A 127 -5.80 -6.31 13.88
N ILE A 128 -5.91 -7.40 14.62
CA ILE A 128 -6.99 -7.60 15.60
C ILE A 128 -6.88 -6.57 16.73
N ALA A 129 -5.67 -6.34 17.26
CA ALA A 129 -5.44 -5.41 18.36
C ALA A 129 -5.10 -3.97 17.86
N ALA A 130 -4.33 -3.85 16.77
CA ALA A 130 -3.79 -2.58 16.29
C ALA A 130 -4.59 -1.95 15.15
N GLY A 131 -5.60 -2.64 14.62
CA GLY A 131 -6.30 -2.25 13.41
C GLY A 131 -5.54 -2.64 12.13
N ALA A 132 -6.20 -2.49 10.99
CA ALA A 132 -5.62 -2.75 9.68
C ALA A 132 -4.85 -1.53 9.14
N ALA A 133 -4.15 -1.69 8.02
CA ALA A 133 -3.49 -0.58 7.32
C ALA A 133 -4.47 0.59 7.07
N ARG A 134 -5.70 0.30 6.67
CA ARG A 134 -6.76 1.30 6.46
C ARG A 134 -7.04 2.17 7.70
N ASP A 135 -6.93 1.59 8.88
CA ASP A 135 -7.21 2.31 10.13
C ASP A 135 -6.08 3.26 10.53
N GLN A 136 -4.90 3.06 9.95
CA GLN A 136 -3.74 3.93 10.15
C GLN A 136 -3.59 5.00 9.05
N LEU A 137 -4.34 4.91 7.94
CA LEU A 137 -4.28 5.90 6.88
C LEU A 137 -4.97 7.20 7.32
N LEU A 138 -4.26 8.32 7.23
CA LEU A 138 -4.72 9.67 7.56
C LEU A 138 -5.06 10.47 6.31
N GLY A 139 -4.37 10.21 5.21
CA GLY A 139 -4.59 10.91 3.94
C GLY A 139 -3.88 10.26 2.77
N ALA A 140 -4.32 10.61 1.58
CA ALA A 140 -3.73 10.18 0.33
C ALA A 140 -3.76 11.28 -0.73
N VAL A 141 -2.75 11.31 -1.59
CA VAL A 141 -2.76 12.00 -2.87
C VAL A 141 -2.90 10.93 -3.95
N ALA A 142 -3.81 11.13 -4.88
CA ALA A 142 -4.10 10.14 -5.91
C ALA A 142 -4.54 10.78 -7.23
N VAL A 143 -4.41 10.03 -8.33
CA VAL A 143 -4.93 10.39 -9.65
C VAL A 143 -6.02 9.39 -10.03
N ASN A 144 -7.22 9.89 -10.35
CA ASN A 144 -8.36 9.06 -10.74
C ASN A 144 -8.32 8.69 -12.24
N GLY A 145 -9.27 7.87 -12.70
CA GLY A 145 -9.37 7.46 -14.10
C GLY A 145 -9.73 8.57 -15.08
N ARG A 146 -10.01 9.80 -14.60
CA ARG A 146 -10.21 11.02 -15.42
C ARG A 146 -8.96 11.90 -15.46
N ALA A 147 -7.80 11.38 -15.03
CA ALA A 147 -6.55 12.11 -14.89
C ALA A 147 -6.61 13.30 -13.90
N GLU A 148 -7.60 13.34 -13.01
CA GLU A 148 -7.72 14.38 -11.99
C GLU A 148 -6.87 14.03 -10.78
N LEU A 149 -5.94 14.92 -10.42
CA LEU A 149 -5.19 14.85 -9.18
C LEU A 149 -6.06 15.36 -8.03
N PHE A 150 -6.16 14.59 -6.97
CA PHE A 150 -6.89 14.99 -5.77
C PHE A 150 -6.14 14.57 -4.49
N LYS A 151 -6.47 15.27 -3.42
CA LYS A 151 -6.02 14.95 -2.07
C LYS A 151 -7.23 14.69 -1.19
N SER A 152 -7.19 13.61 -0.41
CA SER A 152 -8.20 13.30 0.60
C SER A 152 -7.54 13.07 1.94
N GLY A 153 -8.17 13.55 3.02
CA GLY A 153 -7.59 13.51 4.35
C GLY A 153 -6.45 14.50 4.55
N GLY A 154 -5.61 14.27 5.53
CA GLY A 154 -4.52 15.16 5.90
C GLY A 154 -3.56 14.52 6.90
N ARG A 155 -3.01 15.32 7.80
CA ARG A 155 -2.05 14.91 8.84
C ARG A 155 -2.70 14.74 10.21
N VAL A 156 -4.00 15.05 10.33
CA VAL A 156 -4.73 15.05 11.60
C VAL A 156 -5.61 13.81 11.72
N MET A 157 -5.66 13.26 12.92
CA MET A 157 -6.42 12.03 13.20
C MET A 157 -7.94 12.20 13.07
N LYS A 158 -8.46 13.42 13.15
CA LYS A 158 -9.88 13.72 13.03
C LYS A 158 -10.11 14.72 11.90
N ASN A 159 -10.61 14.22 10.78
CA ASN A 159 -11.16 15.05 9.71
C ASN A 159 -12.65 14.71 9.57
N VAL A 160 -13.51 15.69 9.88
CA VAL A 160 -14.98 15.53 9.87
C VAL A 160 -15.61 16.17 8.64
N THR A 161 -14.81 16.64 7.70
CA THR A 161 -15.30 17.35 6.51
C THR A 161 -15.30 16.42 5.29
N GLY A 162 -16.47 16.12 4.76
CA GLY A 162 -16.65 15.34 3.55
C GLY A 162 -16.51 13.82 3.73
N TYR A 163 -16.42 13.11 2.61
CA TYR A 163 -16.25 11.66 2.59
C TYR A 163 -14.80 11.27 2.88
N ASP A 164 -14.60 10.18 3.58
CA ASP A 164 -13.28 9.59 3.82
C ASP A 164 -12.83 8.77 2.60
N VAL A 165 -12.49 9.48 1.54
CA VAL A 165 -12.06 8.87 0.27
C VAL A 165 -10.72 8.16 0.44
N ALA A 166 -9.82 8.68 1.29
CA ALA A 166 -8.52 8.05 1.54
C ALA A 166 -8.69 6.61 2.03
N ARG A 167 -9.57 6.39 3.02
CA ARG A 167 -9.90 5.02 3.47
C ARG A 167 -10.63 4.19 2.43
N GLY A 168 -11.43 4.82 1.56
CA GLY A 168 -12.07 4.14 0.43
C GLY A 168 -11.07 3.63 -0.61
N LEU A 169 -9.94 4.32 -0.80
CA LEU A 169 -8.86 3.88 -1.69
C LEU A 169 -8.09 2.67 -1.13
N THR A 170 -8.04 2.52 0.20
CA THR A 170 -7.34 1.41 0.85
C THR A 170 -8.11 0.11 0.64
N GLY A 171 -7.44 -0.89 0.08
CA GLY A 171 -8.05 -2.16 -0.31
C GLY A 171 -8.72 -2.12 -1.69
N SER A 172 -8.62 -1.01 -2.44
CA SER A 172 -9.17 -0.91 -3.80
C SER A 172 -8.28 -1.52 -4.88
N TRP A 173 -7.07 -1.94 -4.55
CA TRP A 173 -6.09 -2.51 -5.50
C TRP A 173 -5.78 -1.58 -6.69
N GLY A 174 -5.88 -0.27 -6.49
CA GLY A 174 -5.67 0.73 -7.54
C GLY A 174 -6.82 0.85 -8.55
N THR A 175 -7.95 0.15 -8.33
CA THR A 175 -9.09 0.16 -9.27
C THR A 175 -9.90 1.44 -9.25
N LEU A 176 -9.83 2.21 -8.17
CA LEU A 176 -10.54 3.49 -8.03
C LEU A 176 -9.67 4.68 -8.40
N ALA A 177 -8.40 4.66 -8.01
CA ALA A 177 -7.42 5.69 -8.34
C ALA A 177 -6.00 5.15 -8.09
N VAL A 178 -5.01 5.77 -8.70
CA VAL A 178 -3.58 5.50 -8.47
C VAL A 178 -3.11 6.41 -7.34
N MET A 179 -2.84 5.83 -6.15
CA MET A 179 -2.22 6.59 -5.06
C MET A 179 -0.78 6.93 -5.41
N THR A 180 -0.39 8.19 -5.21
CA THR A 180 0.96 8.71 -5.46
C THR A 180 1.70 9.07 -4.18
N GLU A 181 0.97 9.36 -3.11
CA GLU A 181 1.47 9.62 -1.76
C GLU A 181 0.46 9.15 -0.73
N VAL A 182 0.95 8.61 0.37
CA VAL A 182 0.14 8.20 1.52
C VAL A 182 0.67 8.86 2.79
N THR A 183 -0.24 9.35 3.63
CA THR A 183 0.04 9.86 4.97
C THR A 183 -0.60 8.92 5.99
N PHE A 184 0.18 8.46 6.96
CA PHE A 184 -0.26 7.43 7.87
C PHE A 184 0.29 7.65 9.28
N LYS A 185 -0.42 7.09 10.24
CA LYS A 185 -0.03 7.04 11.63
C LYS A 185 0.98 5.91 11.85
N VAL A 186 1.96 6.19 12.69
CA VAL A 186 2.94 5.22 13.20
C VAL A 186 2.80 5.07 14.71
N MET A 187 3.43 4.05 15.28
CA MET A 187 3.38 3.79 16.72
C MET A 187 4.79 3.63 17.29
N PRO A 188 5.02 3.95 18.56
CA PRO A 188 6.27 3.60 19.22
C PRO A 188 6.51 2.08 19.20
N LEU A 189 7.78 1.69 19.09
CA LEU A 189 8.17 0.31 19.34
C LEU A 189 7.88 -0.05 20.80
N PRO A 190 7.38 -1.27 21.08
CA PRO A 190 7.25 -1.75 22.45
C PRO A 190 8.65 -1.93 23.08
N GLU A 191 8.78 -1.67 24.38
CA GLU A 191 10.05 -1.83 25.10
C GLU A 191 10.53 -3.28 25.10
N SER A 192 9.59 -4.24 25.09
CA SER A 192 9.89 -5.67 25.02
C SER A 192 8.82 -6.42 24.25
N VAL A 193 9.22 -7.48 23.57
CA VAL A 193 8.33 -8.40 22.86
C VAL A 193 8.63 -9.82 23.32
N VAL A 194 7.61 -10.56 23.72
CA VAL A 194 7.74 -11.99 24.09
C VAL A 194 6.84 -12.80 23.15
N THR A 195 7.40 -13.84 22.55
CA THR A 195 6.65 -14.81 21.77
C THR A 195 6.48 -16.08 22.57
N LEU A 196 5.24 -16.48 22.82
CA LEU A 196 4.90 -17.76 23.43
C LEU A 196 4.55 -18.74 22.31
N LEU A 197 5.27 -19.87 22.26
CA LEU A 197 5.02 -20.92 21.30
C LEU A 197 4.45 -22.15 22.04
N TYR A 198 3.22 -22.50 21.70
CA TYR A 198 2.58 -23.72 22.16
C TYR A 198 2.59 -24.74 21.01
N THR A 199 3.03 -25.95 21.30
CA THR A 199 3.08 -27.06 20.31
C THR A 199 2.30 -28.25 20.81
N GLY A 200 1.71 -29.03 19.88
CA GLY A 200 1.00 -30.26 20.22
C GLY A 200 -0.34 -30.06 20.92
N LEU A 201 -0.94 -28.88 20.82
CA LEU A 201 -2.26 -28.61 21.35
C LEU A 201 -3.34 -29.24 20.46
N PRO A 202 -4.39 -29.85 20.99
CA PRO A 202 -5.62 -30.16 20.29
C PRO A 202 -6.35 -28.85 19.92
N ASP A 203 -7.16 -28.88 18.86
CA ASP A 203 -7.75 -27.69 18.25
C ASP A 203 -8.65 -26.91 19.20
N ASP A 204 -9.44 -27.60 20.03
CA ASP A 204 -10.33 -27.02 21.04
C ASP A 204 -9.56 -26.21 22.10
N LEU A 205 -8.45 -26.75 22.61
CA LEU A 205 -7.59 -26.06 23.56
C LEU A 205 -6.83 -24.92 22.91
N ALA A 206 -6.41 -25.07 21.65
CA ALA A 206 -5.75 -24.00 20.91
C ALA A 206 -6.68 -22.78 20.73
N VAL A 207 -7.95 -23.00 20.42
CA VAL A 207 -8.96 -21.94 20.31
C VAL A 207 -9.19 -21.27 21.66
N GLU A 208 -9.31 -22.03 22.75
CA GLU A 208 -9.51 -21.48 24.10
C GLU A 208 -8.35 -20.59 24.55
N LEU A 209 -7.10 -20.95 24.18
CA LEU A 209 -5.92 -20.15 24.53
C LEU A 209 -5.76 -18.88 23.69
N LEU A 210 -6.40 -18.80 22.52
CA LEU A 210 -6.33 -17.66 21.60
C LEU A 210 -7.46 -16.64 21.80
N THR A 211 -8.46 -16.96 22.60
CA THR A 211 -9.61 -16.11 22.93
C THR A 211 -9.51 -15.53 24.32
#